data_c22a628a396ec1b13798431b03bfa3fc
#
_entry.id   c22a628a396ec1b13798431b03bfa3fc
#
_cell.length_a   1.000
_cell.length_b   1.000
_cell.length_c   1.000
_cell.angle_alpha   90.00
_cell.angle_beta   90.00
_cell.angle_gamma   90.00
#
_symmetry.space_group_name_H-M   'P 1'
#
loop_
_entity.id
_entity.type
_entity.pdbx_description
1 polymer ?
#
loop_
_entity_poly.entity_id
_entity_poly.type
_entity_poly.pdbx_seq_one_letter_code
_entity_poly.pdbx_strand_id
1 'polypeptide(L)'
;MDIVKNEICKLLTKRTVLILLFLLVLNPVLGLYTMNTVNDDGYTGKDYSALYGEISNYSREDVLPEIEQRQMTAEAYGRISLCSRVYKEALACLSYDEYLDSVNEKADEISIMNKFSGNGGFAEKNAAKTSRVYSKLEGTVPEVMDASGLLNITDNELTDYVAVIMLFIIALNLVFYEKSENQLALLRTTARGRRQLMASKSFVMIMAVILITLLLYGINAVISMCFYNPINLKSPLQSVYLYYGSPFKLSIGQFLACYFPVKIISFILLGMFFMLICAALDNIIFVFVASAVTVVIEAICYTTISGTSFLAFLKYINIMYGVRTGRLFSDYVNINMFGYPLNTGVLYGLFWLVCIAVCIFAVTNYLNSVHEKRLLLLPGFACGKNTGCHTSLFLHECYKALVPGKVLLILIVAAIFVVWWNPAEKLSYDSVDEVYYKEYMDKYYGPLTAKTNELLDLSLIHISEPTRHSLISY
;
A
#
# COMPACT_ATOMS: atom_id res chain seq x y z
N MET A 1 -23.88 -14.46 25.11
CA MET A 1 -24.47 -14.36 23.76
C MET A 1 -25.32 -13.10 23.60
N ASP A 2 -26.15 -12.74 24.56
CA ASP A 2 -27.08 -11.60 24.42
C ASP A 2 -26.41 -10.23 24.23
N ILE A 3 -25.25 -9.99 24.87
CA ILE A 3 -24.52 -8.71 24.72
C ILE A 3 -23.99 -8.56 23.29
N VAL A 4 -23.37 -9.60 22.73
CA VAL A 4 -22.86 -9.58 21.35
C VAL A 4 -24.00 -9.36 20.35
N LYS A 5 -25.14 -10.04 20.54
CA LYS A 5 -26.32 -9.84 19.71
C LYS A 5 -26.81 -8.39 19.73
N ASN A 6 -26.82 -7.78 20.91
CA ASN A 6 -27.23 -6.39 21.06
C ASN A 6 -26.24 -5.44 20.35
N GLU A 7 -24.93 -5.67 20.45
CA GLU A 7 -23.93 -4.86 19.75
C GLU A 7 -24.05 -5.02 18.22
N ILE A 8 -24.33 -6.22 17.72
CA ILE A 8 -24.60 -6.43 16.29
C ILE A 8 -25.89 -5.69 15.87
N CYS A 9 -26.96 -5.76 16.66
CA CYS A 9 -28.21 -5.05 16.35
C CYS A 9 -28.02 -3.52 16.27
N LYS A 10 -27.11 -2.94 17.06
CA LYS A 10 -26.76 -1.52 16.98
C LYS A 10 -26.08 -1.16 15.67
N LEU A 11 -25.22 -2.03 15.12
CA LEU A 11 -24.62 -1.83 13.80
C LEU A 11 -25.66 -1.93 12.67
N LEU A 12 -26.69 -2.72 12.86
CA LEU A 12 -27.75 -2.94 11.87
C LEU A 12 -28.84 -1.83 11.87
N THR A 13 -28.47 -0.61 12.27
CA THR A 13 -29.39 0.53 12.10
C THR A 13 -29.57 0.88 10.62
N LYS A 14 -30.77 1.29 10.23
CA LYS A 14 -31.10 1.60 8.82
C LYS A 14 -30.05 2.52 8.17
N ARG A 15 -29.59 3.54 8.91
CA ARG A 15 -28.58 4.52 8.40
C ARG A 15 -27.22 3.85 8.15
N THR A 16 -26.71 3.12 9.13
CA THR A 16 -25.41 2.44 9.01
C THR A 16 -25.42 1.40 7.90
N VAL A 17 -26.46 0.57 7.86
CA VAL A 17 -26.60 -0.45 6.81
C VAL A 17 -26.68 0.19 5.42
N LEU A 18 -27.41 1.28 5.26
CA LEU A 18 -27.52 1.96 3.97
C LEU A 18 -26.18 2.52 3.51
N ILE A 19 -25.40 3.13 4.41
CA ILE A 19 -24.07 3.66 4.08
C ILE A 19 -23.12 2.51 3.72
N LEU A 20 -23.11 1.42 4.50
CA LEU A 20 -22.25 0.27 4.23
C LEU A 20 -22.63 -0.42 2.91
N LEU A 21 -23.92 -0.54 2.60
CA LEU A 21 -24.40 -1.07 1.32
C LEU A 21 -24.00 -0.15 0.16
N PHE A 22 -24.12 1.16 0.33
CA PHE A 22 -23.68 2.12 -0.69
C PHE A 22 -22.18 1.96 -1.00
N LEU A 23 -21.33 1.86 0.03
CA LEU A 23 -19.89 1.64 -0.12
C LEU A 23 -19.60 0.27 -0.75
N LEU A 24 -20.36 -0.75 -0.40
CA LEU A 24 -20.23 -2.09 -0.98
C LEU A 24 -20.56 -2.08 -2.48
N VAL A 25 -21.56 -1.33 -2.92
CA VAL A 25 -21.92 -1.17 -4.33
C VAL A 25 -20.95 -0.24 -5.06
N LEU A 26 -20.42 0.75 -4.37
CA LEU A 26 -19.42 1.68 -4.93
C LEU A 26 -18.14 0.94 -5.36
N ASN A 27 -17.70 -0.05 -4.58
CA ASN A 27 -16.49 -0.82 -4.88
C ASN A 27 -16.47 -1.44 -6.29
N PRO A 28 -17.45 -2.27 -6.70
CA PRO A 28 -17.48 -2.83 -8.06
C PRO A 28 -17.64 -1.75 -9.14
N VAL A 29 -18.36 -0.67 -8.88
CA VAL A 29 -18.51 0.44 -9.83
C VAL A 29 -17.16 1.10 -10.09
N LEU A 30 -16.38 1.38 -9.05
CA LEU A 30 -15.03 1.92 -9.19
C LEU A 30 -14.08 0.94 -9.89
N GLY A 31 -14.12 -0.35 -9.55
CA GLY A 31 -13.31 -1.38 -10.21
C GLY A 31 -13.61 -1.49 -11.72
N LEU A 32 -14.88 -1.49 -12.10
CA LEU A 32 -15.27 -1.50 -13.50
C LEU A 32 -14.94 -0.18 -14.22
N TYR A 33 -14.98 0.94 -13.51
CA TYR A 33 -14.58 2.23 -14.06
C TYR A 33 -13.08 2.22 -14.37
N THR A 34 -12.22 1.84 -13.45
CA THR A 34 -10.76 1.80 -13.66
C THR A 34 -10.36 0.82 -14.78
N MET A 35 -11.05 -0.31 -14.90
CA MET A 35 -10.82 -1.27 -15.99
C MET A 35 -11.08 -0.69 -17.39
N ASN A 36 -12.05 0.23 -17.51
CA ASN A 36 -12.43 0.84 -18.76
C ASN A 36 -11.75 2.19 -19.02
N THR A 37 -11.07 2.76 -18.03
CA THR A 37 -10.39 4.04 -18.18
C THR A 37 -9.06 3.84 -18.87
N VAL A 38 -8.75 4.73 -19.82
CA VAL A 38 -7.44 4.77 -20.47
C VAL A 38 -6.42 5.26 -19.45
N ASN A 39 -5.33 4.52 -19.27
CA ASN A 39 -4.22 4.90 -18.41
C ASN A 39 -3.31 5.93 -19.08
N ASP A 40 -2.30 6.40 -18.36
CA ASP A 40 -1.32 7.39 -18.87
C ASP A 40 -0.52 6.85 -20.05
N ASP A 41 -0.38 5.52 -20.17
CA ASP A 41 0.27 4.83 -21.28
C ASP A 41 -0.61 4.69 -22.53
N GLY A 42 -1.87 5.14 -22.48
CA GLY A 42 -2.79 5.22 -23.63
C GLY A 42 -3.57 3.94 -23.94
N TYR A 43 -3.67 2.98 -23.01
CA TYR A 43 -4.47 1.75 -23.17
C TYR A 43 -5.35 1.48 -21.95
N THR A 44 -6.34 0.61 -22.10
CA THR A 44 -7.24 0.20 -21.01
C THR A 44 -6.83 -1.15 -20.41
N GLY A 45 -7.32 -1.46 -19.22
CA GLY A 45 -7.17 -2.80 -18.65
C GLY A 45 -7.77 -3.91 -19.50
N LYS A 46 -8.80 -3.60 -20.31
CA LYS A 46 -9.39 -4.55 -21.27
C LYS A 46 -8.45 -4.84 -22.43
N ASP A 47 -7.77 -3.82 -22.96
CA ASP A 47 -6.81 -4.00 -24.05
C ASP A 47 -5.67 -4.90 -23.61
N TYR A 48 -5.21 -4.72 -22.36
CA TYR A 48 -4.18 -5.57 -21.76
C TYR A 48 -4.63 -7.03 -21.64
N SER A 49 -5.81 -7.29 -21.07
CA SER A 49 -6.34 -8.65 -20.97
C SER A 49 -6.64 -9.28 -22.34
N ALA A 50 -7.09 -8.50 -23.33
CA ALA A 50 -7.34 -8.98 -24.68
C ALA A 50 -6.03 -9.44 -25.36
N LEU A 51 -4.95 -8.65 -25.24
CA LEU A 51 -3.65 -9.02 -25.78
C LEU A 51 -3.11 -10.31 -25.17
N TYR A 52 -3.23 -10.49 -23.85
CA TYR A 52 -2.84 -11.74 -23.18
C TYR A 52 -3.70 -12.94 -23.61
N GLY A 53 -5.00 -12.74 -23.82
CA GLY A 53 -5.89 -13.78 -24.33
C GLY A 53 -5.48 -14.26 -25.72
N GLU A 54 -5.00 -13.35 -26.58
CA GLU A 54 -4.47 -13.70 -27.91
C GLU A 54 -3.12 -14.43 -27.81
N ILE A 55 -2.23 -13.95 -26.94
CA ILE A 55 -0.87 -14.49 -26.77
C ILE A 55 -0.89 -15.87 -26.10
N SER A 56 -1.85 -16.16 -25.25
CA SER A 56 -1.97 -17.44 -24.54
C SER A 56 -2.07 -18.68 -25.45
N ASN A 57 -2.35 -18.48 -26.75
CA ASN A 57 -2.43 -19.54 -27.76
C ASN A 57 -1.07 -19.90 -28.37
N TYR A 58 -0.02 -19.10 -28.12
CA TYR A 58 1.30 -19.33 -28.68
C TYR A 58 2.16 -20.21 -27.74
N SER A 59 3.16 -20.89 -28.32
CA SER A 59 4.13 -21.64 -27.53
C SER A 59 5.05 -20.68 -26.77
N ARG A 60 5.68 -21.16 -25.72
CA ARG A 60 6.60 -20.35 -24.87
C ARG A 60 7.71 -19.67 -25.69
N GLU A 61 8.20 -20.33 -26.74
CA GLU A 61 9.29 -19.83 -27.59
C GLU A 61 8.81 -18.77 -28.60
N ASP A 62 7.54 -18.84 -29.02
CA ASP A 62 6.98 -17.97 -30.06
C ASP A 62 6.35 -16.68 -29.49
N VAL A 63 6.15 -16.60 -28.16
CA VAL A 63 5.50 -15.45 -27.52
C VAL A 63 6.26 -14.15 -27.76
N LEU A 64 7.58 -14.11 -27.56
CA LEU A 64 8.37 -12.89 -27.71
C LEU A 64 8.41 -12.40 -29.17
N PRO A 65 8.74 -13.26 -30.18
CA PRO A 65 8.71 -12.84 -31.58
C PRO A 65 7.35 -12.30 -32.02
N GLU A 66 6.25 -12.89 -31.57
CA GLU A 66 4.89 -12.45 -31.90
C GLU A 66 4.59 -11.06 -31.32
N ILE A 67 4.95 -10.81 -30.04
CA ILE A 67 4.75 -9.49 -29.41
C ILE A 67 5.62 -8.44 -30.13
N GLU A 68 6.84 -8.77 -30.48
CA GLU A 68 7.77 -7.88 -31.18
C GLU A 68 7.24 -7.49 -32.57
N GLN A 69 6.71 -8.45 -33.31
CA GLN A 69 6.05 -8.20 -34.60
C GLN A 69 4.84 -7.27 -34.44
N ARG A 70 4.01 -7.49 -33.41
CA ARG A 70 2.85 -6.64 -33.13
C ARG A 70 3.27 -5.24 -32.72
N GLN A 71 4.34 -5.11 -31.97
CA GLN A 71 4.89 -3.81 -31.60
C GLN A 71 5.39 -3.04 -32.82
N MET A 72 6.08 -3.69 -33.74
CA MET A 72 6.57 -3.08 -34.99
C MET A 72 5.46 -2.67 -35.94
N THR A 73 4.33 -3.37 -35.94
CA THR A 73 3.16 -3.08 -36.79
C THR A 73 2.18 -2.12 -36.15
N ALA A 74 2.38 -1.73 -34.88
CA ALA A 74 1.48 -0.85 -34.15
C ALA A 74 1.69 0.63 -34.58
N GLU A 75 0.62 1.32 -35.00
CA GLU A 75 0.66 2.72 -35.34
C GLU A 75 0.30 3.65 -34.18
N ALA A 76 -0.55 3.17 -33.25
CA ALA A 76 -1.02 3.96 -32.13
C ALA A 76 -0.09 3.83 -30.91
N TYR A 77 0.25 4.97 -30.29
CA TYR A 77 1.10 5.03 -29.08
C TYR A 77 0.67 4.06 -27.97
N GLY A 78 -0.62 4.04 -27.64
CA GLY A 78 -1.14 3.14 -26.60
C GLY A 78 -0.95 1.65 -26.93
N ARG A 79 -0.96 1.27 -28.21
CA ARG A 79 -0.73 -0.11 -28.62
C ARG A 79 0.75 -0.48 -28.58
N ILE A 80 1.63 0.45 -28.93
CA ILE A 80 3.08 0.29 -28.81
C ILE A 80 3.47 0.13 -27.34
N SER A 81 2.97 1.00 -26.48
CA SER A 81 3.20 1.01 -25.05
C SER A 81 2.70 -0.30 -24.38
N LEU A 82 1.49 -0.75 -24.76
CA LEU A 82 0.92 -2.02 -24.32
C LEU A 82 1.80 -3.21 -24.71
N CYS A 83 2.19 -3.31 -25.98
CA CYS A 83 3.07 -4.40 -26.45
C CYS A 83 4.42 -4.37 -25.75
N SER A 84 5.00 -3.17 -25.54
CA SER A 84 6.27 -3.01 -24.81
C SER A 84 6.16 -3.50 -23.37
N ARG A 85 5.06 -3.23 -22.69
CA ARG A 85 4.81 -3.71 -21.32
C ARG A 85 4.69 -5.23 -21.28
N VAL A 86 3.84 -5.81 -22.14
CA VAL A 86 3.64 -7.25 -22.19
C VAL A 86 4.92 -7.98 -22.60
N TYR A 87 5.73 -7.39 -23.49
CA TYR A 87 7.04 -7.90 -23.85
C TYR A 87 7.99 -7.99 -22.63
N LYS A 88 8.09 -6.92 -21.83
CA LYS A 88 8.91 -6.91 -20.62
C LYS A 88 8.46 -7.98 -19.61
N GLU A 89 7.16 -8.13 -19.42
CA GLU A 89 6.59 -9.10 -18.49
C GLU A 89 6.85 -10.55 -18.98
N ALA A 90 6.67 -10.80 -20.28
CA ALA A 90 6.97 -12.11 -20.90
C ALA A 90 8.46 -12.43 -20.85
N LEU A 91 9.32 -11.48 -21.18
CA LEU A 91 10.77 -11.63 -21.11
C LEU A 91 11.22 -11.98 -19.68
N ALA A 92 10.69 -11.28 -18.67
CA ALA A 92 10.99 -11.59 -17.29
C ALA A 92 10.60 -13.04 -16.92
N CYS A 93 9.42 -13.52 -17.35
CA CYS A 93 9.02 -14.90 -17.11
C CYS A 93 9.95 -15.93 -17.81
N LEU A 94 10.43 -15.60 -19.01
CA LEU A 94 11.27 -16.51 -19.79
C LEU A 94 12.71 -16.54 -19.31
N SER A 95 13.25 -15.40 -18.83
CA SER A 95 14.61 -15.26 -18.31
C SER A 95 14.71 -15.41 -16.78
N TYR A 96 13.77 -16.10 -16.15
CA TYR A 96 13.73 -16.20 -14.69
C TYR A 96 14.95 -16.91 -14.09
N ASP A 97 15.49 -17.91 -14.76
CA ASP A 97 16.71 -18.61 -14.32
C ASP A 97 17.91 -17.66 -14.32
N GLU A 98 18.06 -16.82 -15.38
CA GLU A 98 19.11 -15.79 -15.45
C GLU A 98 18.98 -14.77 -14.30
N TYR A 99 17.75 -14.43 -13.92
CA TYR A 99 17.51 -13.58 -12.74
C TYR A 99 18.00 -14.23 -11.45
N LEU A 100 17.70 -15.51 -11.23
CA LEU A 100 18.18 -16.25 -10.05
C LEU A 100 19.71 -16.32 -9.99
N ASP A 101 20.35 -16.58 -11.14
CA ASP A 101 21.81 -16.58 -11.25
C ASP A 101 22.39 -15.21 -10.93
N SER A 102 21.79 -14.13 -11.43
CA SER A 102 22.22 -12.76 -11.13
C SER A 102 22.12 -12.40 -9.65
N VAL A 103 21.14 -12.94 -8.94
CA VAL A 103 21.00 -12.73 -7.48
C VAL A 103 22.14 -13.45 -6.73
N ASN A 104 22.51 -14.66 -7.16
CA ASN A 104 23.60 -15.42 -6.56
C ASN A 104 24.95 -14.76 -6.85
N GLU A 105 25.21 -14.35 -8.10
CA GLU A 105 26.43 -13.61 -8.47
C GLU A 105 26.61 -12.33 -7.64
N LYS A 106 25.57 -11.50 -7.50
CA LYS A 106 25.62 -10.30 -6.66
C LYS A 106 25.89 -10.62 -5.20
N ALA A 107 25.33 -11.72 -4.68
CA ALA A 107 25.57 -12.13 -3.31
C ALA A 107 27.04 -12.54 -3.09
N ASP A 108 27.64 -13.22 -4.06
CA ASP A 108 29.05 -13.62 -4.04
C ASP A 108 29.96 -12.39 -4.17
N GLU A 109 29.66 -11.45 -5.05
CA GLU A 109 30.40 -10.18 -5.18
C GLU A 109 30.42 -9.41 -3.85
N ILE A 110 29.27 -9.27 -3.19
CA ILE A 110 29.16 -8.60 -1.88
C ILE A 110 29.99 -9.34 -0.83
N SER A 111 29.98 -10.68 -0.84
CA SER A 111 30.78 -11.51 0.07
C SER A 111 32.27 -11.28 -0.15
N ILE A 112 32.73 -11.23 -1.39
CA ILE A 112 34.12 -10.98 -1.74
C ILE A 112 34.55 -9.57 -1.32
N MET A 113 33.76 -8.53 -1.66
CA MET A 113 34.06 -7.15 -1.29
C MET A 113 34.18 -6.95 0.24
N ASN A 114 33.31 -7.60 1.01
CA ASN A 114 33.34 -7.50 2.47
C ASN A 114 34.53 -8.24 3.10
N LYS A 115 35.01 -9.34 2.48
CA LYS A 115 36.25 -10.02 2.91
C LYS A 115 37.47 -9.09 2.76
N PHE A 116 37.51 -8.29 1.70
CA PHE A 116 38.58 -7.31 1.48
C PHE A 116 38.50 -6.10 2.42
N SER A 117 37.31 -5.66 2.76
CA SER A 117 37.10 -4.48 3.65
C SER A 117 37.19 -4.80 5.13
N GLY A 118 37.31 -6.06 5.52
CA GLY A 118 37.42 -6.49 6.93
C GLY A 118 36.15 -6.29 7.77
N ASN A 119 35.06 -5.83 7.14
CA ASN A 119 33.77 -5.56 7.79
C ASN A 119 32.78 -6.71 7.53
N GLY A 120 32.96 -7.84 8.22
CA GLY A 120 31.97 -8.94 8.26
C GLY A 120 30.64 -8.51 8.90
N GLY A 121 29.98 -7.50 8.31
CA GLY A 121 28.84 -6.83 8.86
C GLY A 121 27.49 -7.37 8.36
N PHE A 122 26.46 -6.56 8.51
CA PHE A 122 25.10 -6.84 8.05
C PHE A 122 25.04 -7.23 6.57
N ALA A 123 25.78 -6.53 5.69
CA ALA A 123 25.74 -6.75 4.25
C ALA A 123 26.11 -8.18 3.83
N GLU A 124 27.17 -8.74 4.41
CA GLU A 124 27.60 -10.13 4.13
C GLU A 124 26.54 -11.15 4.60
N LYS A 125 26.05 -10.99 5.83
CA LYS A 125 25.01 -11.88 6.38
C LYS A 125 23.70 -11.79 5.58
N ASN A 126 23.37 -10.57 5.12
CA ASN A 126 22.19 -10.33 4.30
C ASN A 126 22.33 -10.97 2.92
N ALA A 127 23.46 -10.80 2.25
CA ALA A 127 23.75 -11.42 0.96
C ALA A 127 23.70 -12.96 1.04
N ALA A 128 24.38 -13.55 2.02
CA ALA A 128 24.35 -14.99 2.25
C ALA A 128 22.94 -15.53 2.57
N LYS A 129 22.16 -14.78 3.32
CA LYS A 129 20.76 -15.14 3.63
C LYS A 129 19.88 -15.03 2.41
N THR A 130 20.05 -13.98 1.60
CA THR A 130 19.29 -13.75 0.38
C THR A 130 19.57 -14.85 -0.65
N SER A 131 20.83 -15.13 -0.95
CA SER A 131 21.21 -16.24 -1.85
C SER A 131 20.59 -17.57 -1.40
N ARG A 132 20.67 -17.91 -0.11
CA ARG A 132 20.06 -19.15 0.43
C ARG A 132 18.54 -19.21 0.27
N VAL A 133 17.85 -18.06 0.27
CA VAL A 133 16.40 -18.00 0.08
C VAL A 133 16.05 -18.18 -1.39
N TYR A 134 16.78 -17.50 -2.28
CA TYR A 134 16.52 -17.57 -3.72
C TYR A 134 16.99 -18.90 -4.35
N SER A 135 18.02 -19.55 -3.82
CA SER A 135 18.42 -20.89 -4.30
C SER A 135 17.32 -21.94 -4.13
N LYS A 136 16.37 -21.76 -3.22
CA LYS A 136 15.19 -22.64 -3.09
C LYS A 136 14.19 -22.49 -4.23
N LEU A 137 14.29 -21.42 -5.00
CA LEU A 137 13.40 -21.13 -6.14
C LEU A 137 13.92 -21.74 -7.44
N GLU A 138 15.14 -22.28 -7.44
CA GLU A 138 15.70 -22.99 -8.60
C GLU A 138 14.72 -24.07 -9.10
N GLY A 139 14.61 -24.17 -10.43
CA GLY A 139 13.65 -25.04 -11.09
C GLY A 139 12.20 -24.57 -11.05
N THR A 140 11.93 -23.34 -10.61
CA THR A 140 10.62 -22.70 -10.76
C THR A 140 10.51 -22.13 -12.17
N VAL A 141 9.49 -22.54 -12.92
CA VAL A 141 9.24 -22.08 -14.30
C VAL A 141 8.02 -21.19 -14.31
N PRO A 142 8.18 -19.85 -14.34
CA PRO A 142 7.08 -18.93 -14.46
C PRO A 142 6.37 -19.10 -15.81
N GLU A 143 5.05 -18.89 -15.81
CA GLU A 143 4.21 -18.92 -17.02
C GLU A 143 3.86 -17.50 -17.43
N VAL A 144 3.81 -17.26 -18.74
CA VAL A 144 3.31 -15.99 -19.28
C VAL A 144 1.79 -15.99 -19.19
N MET A 145 1.22 -15.13 -18.33
CA MET A 145 -0.20 -15.10 -18.05
C MET A 145 -0.72 -13.68 -17.78
N ASP A 146 -2.01 -13.48 -17.99
CA ASP A 146 -2.69 -12.24 -17.58
C ASP A 146 -2.76 -12.16 -16.04
N ALA A 147 -2.06 -11.18 -15.50
CA ALA A 147 -2.05 -10.91 -14.07
C ALA A 147 -3.20 -10.02 -13.59
N SER A 148 -3.92 -9.35 -14.50
CA SER A 148 -4.90 -8.29 -14.18
C SER A 148 -5.99 -8.78 -13.23
N GLY A 149 -6.52 -9.98 -13.47
CA GLY A 149 -7.55 -10.57 -12.60
C GLY A 149 -7.06 -10.81 -11.19
N LEU A 150 -5.82 -11.29 -11.02
CA LEU A 150 -5.22 -11.50 -9.70
C LEU A 150 -4.93 -10.17 -9.01
N LEU A 151 -4.37 -9.19 -9.73
CA LEU A 151 -4.05 -7.87 -9.20
C LEU A 151 -5.31 -7.10 -8.78
N ASN A 152 -6.42 -7.26 -9.51
CA ASN A 152 -7.72 -6.71 -9.08
C ASN A 152 -8.18 -7.26 -7.71
N ILE A 153 -7.78 -8.47 -7.35
CA ILE A 153 -8.07 -9.06 -6.03
C ILE A 153 -7.05 -8.60 -4.99
N THR A 154 -5.75 -8.54 -5.33
CA THR A 154 -4.67 -8.47 -4.35
C THR A 154 -3.99 -7.10 -4.22
N ASP A 155 -4.08 -6.24 -5.23
CA ASP A 155 -3.43 -4.92 -5.29
C ASP A 155 -4.39 -3.79 -5.70
N ASN A 156 -5.69 -3.93 -5.43
CA ASN A 156 -6.69 -2.90 -5.74
C ASN A 156 -6.78 -1.87 -4.61
N GLU A 157 -6.11 -0.73 -4.79
CA GLU A 157 -6.05 0.36 -3.81
C GLU A 157 -7.42 0.96 -3.49
N LEU A 158 -8.32 1.06 -4.48
CA LEU A 158 -9.65 1.63 -4.26
C LEU A 158 -10.47 0.77 -3.30
N THR A 159 -10.36 -0.55 -3.42
CA THR A 159 -11.00 -1.47 -2.48
C THR A 159 -10.45 -1.30 -1.07
N ASP A 160 -9.14 -1.08 -0.93
CA ASP A 160 -8.50 -0.81 0.35
C ASP A 160 -9.05 0.47 0.99
N TYR A 161 -9.19 1.56 0.23
CA TYR A 161 -9.77 2.80 0.74
C TYR A 161 -11.24 2.64 1.16
N VAL A 162 -12.04 1.93 0.37
CA VAL A 162 -13.43 1.63 0.73
C VAL A 162 -13.48 0.83 2.03
N ALA A 163 -12.62 -0.19 2.20
CA ALA A 163 -12.54 -0.97 3.42
C ALA A 163 -12.18 -0.11 4.64
N VAL A 164 -11.16 0.75 4.52
CA VAL A 164 -10.75 1.69 5.59
C VAL A 164 -11.91 2.57 6.04
N ILE A 165 -12.67 3.15 5.09
CA ILE A 165 -13.84 3.98 5.38
C ILE A 165 -14.94 3.17 6.09
N MET A 166 -15.22 1.94 5.63
CA MET A 166 -16.23 1.07 6.26
C MET A 166 -15.83 0.73 7.70
N LEU A 167 -14.56 0.38 7.95
CA LEU A 167 -14.07 0.07 9.29
C LEU A 167 -14.14 1.27 10.23
N PHE A 168 -13.84 2.47 9.73
CA PHE A 168 -13.98 3.70 10.50
C PHE A 168 -15.43 3.98 10.90
N ILE A 169 -16.39 3.81 9.98
CA ILE A 169 -17.82 3.96 10.26
C ILE A 169 -18.27 2.96 11.34
N ILE A 170 -17.80 1.73 11.30
CA ILE A 170 -18.13 0.72 12.31
C ILE A 170 -17.55 1.11 13.67
N ALA A 171 -16.30 1.58 13.73
CA ALA A 171 -15.69 2.04 14.97
C ALA A 171 -16.47 3.22 15.60
N LEU A 172 -16.93 4.18 14.78
CA LEU A 172 -17.79 5.26 15.23
C LEU A 172 -19.08 4.72 15.87
N ASN A 173 -19.75 3.77 15.22
CA ASN A 173 -21.00 3.22 15.73
C ASN A 173 -20.82 2.38 16.99
N LEU A 174 -19.72 1.62 17.10
CA LEU A 174 -19.48 0.75 18.25
C LEU A 174 -19.06 1.51 19.52
N VAL A 175 -18.33 2.64 19.36
CA VAL A 175 -17.70 3.31 20.50
C VAL A 175 -18.14 4.76 20.62
N PHE A 176 -17.98 5.56 19.56
CA PHE A 176 -18.10 6.99 19.65
C PHE A 176 -19.53 7.45 19.95
N TYR A 177 -20.54 6.93 19.25
CA TYR A 177 -21.93 7.35 19.45
C TYR A 177 -22.45 7.03 20.85
N GLU A 178 -22.13 5.87 21.41
CA GLU A 178 -22.53 5.57 22.80
C GLU A 178 -21.85 6.48 23.82
N LYS A 179 -20.62 6.89 23.53
CA LYS A 179 -19.87 7.80 24.39
C LYS A 179 -20.46 9.21 24.29
N SER A 180 -20.76 9.71 23.09
CA SER A 180 -21.33 11.05 22.87
C SER A 180 -22.73 11.20 23.47
N GLU A 181 -23.53 10.14 23.48
CA GLU A 181 -24.88 10.09 24.08
C GLU A 181 -24.88 9.80 25.58
N ASN A 182 -23.69 9.73 26.24
CA ASN A 182 -23.53 9.35 27.64
C ASN A 182 -24.08 7.97 28.02
N GLN A 183 -24.47 7.15 27.04
CA GLN A 183 -24.98 5.80 27.25
C GLN A 183 -23.94 4.88 27.87
N LEU A 184 -22.65 5.11 27.54
CA LEU A 184 -21.54 4.35 28.07
C LEU A 184 -21.42 4.46 29.60
N ALA A 185 -21.70 5.64 30.18
CA ALA A 185 -21.73 5.84 31.62
C ALA A 185 -22.81 4.98 32.28
N LEU A 186 -24.01 4.93 31.67
CA LEU A 186 -25.11 4.12 32.15
C LEU A 186 -24.82 2.62 32.02
N LEU A 187 -24.26 2.19 30.90
CA LEU A 187 -23.90 0.78 30.66
C LEU A 187 -22.87 0.26 31.67
N ARG A 188 -21.92 1.11 32.07
CA ARG A 188 -20.90 0.78 33.07
C ARG A 188 -21.44 0.48 34.46
N THR A 189 -22.63 0.97 34.81
CA THR A 189 -23.28 0.70 36.10
C THR A 189 -23.90 -0.70 36.16
N THR A 190 -24.12 -1.35 35.02
CA THR A 190 -24.66 -2.70 34.95
C THR A 190 -23.61 -3.77 35.33
N ALA A 191 -24.03 -4.89 35.89
CA ALA A 191 -23.15 -5.96 36.36
C ALA A 191 -22.22 -6.52 35.27
N ARG A 192 -22.65 -6.50 33.98
CA ARG A 192 -21.89 -6.98 32.82
C ARG A 192 -21.39 -5.86 31.90
N GLY A 193 -21.64 -4.61 32.25
CA GLY A 193 -21.39 -3.42 31.40
C GLY A 193 -19.95 -2.95 31.34
N ARG A 194 -19.00 -3.63 31.97
CA ARG A 194 -17.59 -3.25 31.97
C ARG A 194 -16.80 -4.13 31.02
N ARG A 195 -15.98 -5.06 31.54
CA ARG A 195 -15.06 -5.89 30.73
C ARG A 195 -15.78 -6.73 29.68
N GLN A 196 -16.94 -7.31 30.01
CA GLN A 196 -17.68 -8.16 29.06
C GLN A 196 -18.25 -7.37 27.89
N LEU A 197 -18.75 -6.16 28.13
CA LEU A 197 -19.23 -5.28 27.05
C LEU A 197 -18.09 -4.89 26.12
N MET A 198 -16.92 -4.50 26.69
CA MET A 198 -15.77 -4.10 25.87
C MET A 198 -15.20 -5.25 25.05
N ALA A 199 -15.10 -6.45 25.65
CA ALA A 199 -14.73 -7.65 24.92
C ALA A 199 -15.73 -7.98 23.79
N SER A 200 -17.03 -7.79 24.04
CA SER A 200 -18.06 -7.97 23.01
C SER A 200 -17.93 -6.98 21.85
N LYS A 201 -17.60 -5.70 22.12
CA LYS A 201 -17.36 -4.69 21.07
C LYS A 201 -16.15 -5.04 20.22
N SER A 202 -15.04 -5.44 20.87
CA SER A 202 -13.83 -5.88 20.16
C SER A 202 -14.12 -7.13 19.30
N PHE A 203 -14.88 -8.07 19.83
CA PHE A 203 -15.27 -9.26 19.08
C PHE A 203 -16.15 -8.92 17.88
N VAL A 204 -17.14 -8.02 18.06
CA VAL A 204 -18.02 -7.57 16.96
C VAL A 204 -17.19 -6.83 15.89
N MET A 205 -16.20 -6.03 16.28
CA MET A 205 -15.29 -5.38 15.33
C MET A 205 -14.51 -6.41 14.51
N ILE A 206 -13.94 -7.44 15.15
CA ILE A 206 -13.22 -8.51 14.45
C ILE A 206 -14.14 -9.24 13.46
N MET A 207 -15.35 -9.58 13.90
CA MET A 207 -16.34 -10.23 13.01
C MET A 207 -16.73 -9.34 11.84
N ALA A 208 -16.91 -8.05 12.06
CA ALA A 208 -17.21 -7.08 11.01
C ALA A 208 -16.03 -6.94 10.00
N VAL A 209 -14.80 -6.91 10.48
CA VAL A 209 -13.59 -6.92 9.62
C VAL A 209 -13.59 -8.14 8.72
N ILE A 210 -13.78 -9.34 9.28
CA ILE A 210 -13.80 -10.59 8.49
C ILE A 210 -14.90 -10.52 7.43
N LEU A 211 -16.11 -10.11 7.81
CA LEU A 211 -17.24 -10.01 6.89
C LEU A 211 -16.98 -9.01 5.75
N ILE A 212 -16.52 -7.80 6.08
CA ILE A 212 -16.23 -6.76 5.10
C ILE A 212 -15.13 -7.20 4.14
N THR A 213 -14.05 -7.78 4.66
CA THR A 213 -12.96 -8.27 3.82
C THR A 213 -13.46 -9.35 2.85
N LEU A 214 -14.19 -10.33 3.34
CA LEU A 214 -14.74 -11.38 2.49
C LEU A 214 -15.73 -10.84 1.45
N LEU A 215 -16.57 -9.87 1.79
CA LEU A 215 -17.51 -9.28 0.85
C LEU A 215 -16.80 -8.44 -0.22
N LEU A 216 -15.94 -7.50 0.14
CA LEU A 216 -15.29 -6.59 -0.81
C LEU A 216 -14.36 -7.37 -1.76
N TYR A 217 -13.47 -8.18 -1.23
CA TYR A 217 -12.53 -8.94 -2.06
C TYR A 217 -13.19 -10.14 -2.75
N GLY A 218 -14.26 -10.70 -2.16
CA GLY A 218 -15.11 -11.69 -2.83
C GLY A 218 -15.80 -11.11 -4.06
N ILE A 219 -16.32 -9.87 -3.99
CA ILE A 219 -16.87 -9.15 -5.15
C ILE A 219 -15.79 -8.93 -6.20
N ASN A 220 -14.59 -8.50 -5.81
CA ASN A 220 -13.47 -8.35 -6.74
C ASN A 220 -13.10 -9.68 -7.41
N ALA A 221 -13.12 -10.79 -6.67
CA ALA A 221 -12.87 -12.11 -7.23
C ALA A 221 -13.95 -12.50 -8.27
N VAL A 222 -15.22 -12.21 -8.00
CA VAL A 222 -16.30 -12.42 -8.97
C VAL A 222 -16.10 -11.54 -10.22
N ILE A 223 -15.76 -10.28 -10.06
CA ILE A 223 -15.44 -9.38 -11.19
C ILE A 223 -14.26 -9.94 -11.98
N SER A 224 -13.22 -10.40 -11.31
CA SER A 224 -12.06 -10.99 -11.97
C SER A 224 -12.41 -12.23 -12.78
N MET A 225 -13.28 -13.09 -12.27
CA MET A 225 -13.74 -14.28 -13.00
C MET A 225 -14.65 -13.94 -14.19
N CYS A 226 -15.37 -12.82 -14.14
CA CYS A 226 -16.33 -12.45 -15.18
C CYS A 226 -15.72 -11.63 -16.33
N PHE A 227 -14.69 -10.81 -16.03
CA PHE A 227 -14.22 -9.78 -16.94
C PHE A 227 -12.75 -9.92 -17.36
N TYR A 228 -11.97 -10.75 -16.66
CA TYR A 228 -10.56 -11.00 -16.96
C TYR A 228 -10.34 -12.43 -17.43
N ASN A 229 -9.17 -12.71 -17.97
CA ASN A 229 -8.78 -14.05 -18.33
C ASN A 229 -8.73 -14.99 -17.11
N PRO A 230 -9.00 -16.28 -17.27
CA PRO A 230 -9.00 -17.22 -16.16
C PRO A 230 -7.62 -17.34 -15.52
N ILE A 231 -7.59 -17.24 -14.19
CA ILE A 231 -6.36 -17.33 -13.40
C ILE A 231 -6.00 -18.81 -13.19
N ASN A 232 -4.81 -19.22 -13.61
CA ASN A 232 -4.29 -20.55 -13.31
C ASN A 232 -3.74 -20.60 -11.87
N LEU A 233 -4.53 -21.15 -10.94
CA LEU A 233 -4.16 -21.23 -9.53
C LEU A 233 -2.95 -22.14 -9.25
N LYS A 234 -2.53 -22.96 -10.21
CA LYS A 234 -1.38 -23.88 -10.07
C LYS A 234 -0.08 -23.24 -10.49
N SER A 235 -0.11 -22.18 -11.29
CA SER A 235 1.07 -21.45 -11.75
C SER A 235 1.85 -20.90 -10.56
N PRO A 236 3.20 -20.82 -10.67
CA PRO A 236 4.05 -20.20 -9.67
C PRO A 236 3.67 -18.72 -9.47
N LEU A 237 3.83 -18.20 -8.25
CA LEU A 237 3.56 -16.80 -7.93
C LEU A 237 4.42 -15.85 -8.77
N GLN A 238 5.65 -16.25 -9.11
CA GLN A 238 6.62 -15.52 -9.93
C GLN A 238 6.16 -15.29 -11.38
N SER A 239 5.09 -15.96 -11.82
CA SER A 239 4.46 -15.70 -13.12
C SER A 239 3.80 -14.33 -13.20
N VAL A 240 3.52 -13.71 -12.06
CA VAL A 240 2.96 -12.35 -11.96
C VAL A 240 4.10 -11.36 -11.76
N TYR A 241 4.24 -10.41 -12.69
CA TYR A 241 5.36 -9.45 -12.70
C TYR A 241 5.54 -8.71 -11.36
N LEU A 242 4.45 -8.33 -10.68
CA LEU A 242 4.50 -7.70 -9.35
C LEU A 242 5.17 -8.61 -8.29
N TYR A 243 5.05 -9.92 -8.43
CA TYR A 243 5.59 -10.92 -7.50
C TYR A 243 6.82 -11.65 -8.06
N TYR A 244 7.42 -11.14 -9.14
CA TYR A 244 8.59 -11.73 -9.79
C TYR A 244 9.76 -11.95 -8.82
N GLY A 245 10.05 -10.94 -7.99
CA GLY A 245 11.08 -10.99 -6.94
C GLY A 245 10.65 -11.69 -5.65
N SER A 246 9.49 -12.36 -5.61
CA SER A 246 8.98 -13.01 -4.40
C SER A 246 9.90 -14.14 -3.92
N PRO A 247 10.26 -14.17 -2.62
CA PRO A 247 11.11 -15.22 -2.04
C PRO A 247 10.35 -16.52 -1.77
N PHE A 248 9.05 -16.55 -2.01
CA PHE A 248 8.18 -17.66 -1.63
C PHE A 248 7.93 -18.59 -2.82
N LYS A 249 8.31 -19.88 -2.68
CA LYS A 249 7.95 -20.92 -3.66
C LYS A 249 6.49 -21.35 -3.45
N LEU A 250 5.56 -20.50 -3.87
CA LEU A 250 4.12 -20.71 -3.73
C LEU A 250 3.43 -20.74 -5.09
N SER A 251 2.38 -21.55 -5.21
CA SER A 251 1.44 -21.38 -6.30
C SER A 251 0.51 -20.19 -6.03
N ILE A 252 -0.12 -19.64 -7.07
CA ILE A 252 -1.09 -18.54 -6.95
C ILE A 252 -2.22 -18.91 -5.97
N GLY A 253 -2.69 -20.16 -6.00
CA GLY A 253 -3.71 -20.62 -5.05
C GLY A 253 -3.23 -20.65 -3.60
N GLN A 254 -1.99 -21.10 -3.35
CA GLN A 254 -1.38 -21.05 -2.01
C GLN A 254 -1.14 -19.64 -1.54
N PHE A 255 -0.71 -18.75 -2.45
CA PHE A 255 -0.54 -17.33 -2.16
C PHE A 255 -1.87 -16.70 -1.71
N LEU A 256 -2.97 -16.92 -2.43
CA LEU A 256 -4.29 -16.41 -2.03
C LEU A 256 -4.72 -16.94 -0.66
N ALA A 257 -4.45 -18.21 -0.38
CA ALA A 257 -4.74 -18.81 0.93
C ALA A 257 -3.95 -18.16 2.08
N CYS A 258 -2.73 -17.69 1.83
CA CYS A 258 -1.92 -16.93 2.79
C CYS A 258 -2.29 -15.44 2.84
N TYR A 259 -2.63 -14.87 1.70
CA TYR A 259 -2.95 -13.45 1.55
C TYR A 259 -4.16 -13.02 2.39
N PHE A 260 -5.28 -13.75 2.31
CA PHE A 260 -6.51 -13.37 3.01
C PHE A 260 -6.36 -13.33 4.55
N PRO A 261 -5.77 -14.31 5.22
CA PRO A 261 -5.52 -14.21 6.67
C PRO A 261 -4.67 -13.00 7.05
N VAL A 262 -3.60 -12.72 6.29
CA VAL A 262 -2.72 -11.56 6.54
C VAL A 262 -3.49 -10.26 6.33
N LYS A 263 -4.30 -10.16 5.29
CA LYS A 263 -5.17 -9.01 5.02
C LYS A 263 -6.17 -8.77 6.15
N ILE A 264 -6.83 -9.82 6.63
CA ILE A 264 -7.77 -9.75 7.75
C ILE A 264 -7.07 -9.27 9.02
N ILE A 265 -5.88 -9.78 9.34
CA ILE A 265 -5.10 -9.35 10.51
C ILE A 265 -4.74 -7.85 10.39
N SER A 266 -4.37 -7.38 9.20
CA SER A 266 -4.09 -5.97 8.94
C SER A 266 -5.29 -5.08 9.23
N PHE A 267 -6.44 -5.45 8.73
CA PHE A 267 -7.67 -4.71 8.95
C PHE A 267 -8.20 -4.81 10.38
N ILE A 268 -7.94 -5.91 11.10
CA ILE A 268 -8.23 -6.00 12.54
C ILE A 268 -7.40 -4.96 13.29
N LEU A 269 -6.10 -4.84 13.01
CA LEU A 269 -5.26 -3.82 13.63
C LEU A 269 -5.79 -2.42 13.39
N LEU A 270 -6.10 -2.10 12.13
CA LEU A 270 -6.64 -0.79 11.75
C LEU A 270 -7.98 -0.50 12.44
N GLY A 271 -8.89 -1.47 12.43
CA GLY A 271 -10.21 -1.35 13.08
C GLY A 271 -10.10 -1.14 14.60
N MET A 272 -9.22 -1.90 15.26
CA MET A 272 -8.95 -1.73 16.69
C MET A 272 -8.30 -0.37 16.98
N PHE A 273 -7.43 0.11 16.12
CA PHE A 273 -6.83 1.43 16.22
C PHE A 273 -7.89 2.55 16.09
N PHE A 274 -8.81 2.46 15.14
CA PHE A 274 -9.93 3.40 15.05
C PHE A 274 -10.82 3.35 16.29
N MET A 275 -11.09 2.18 16.84
CA MET A 275 -11.81 2.07 18.11
C MET A 275 -11.08 2.76 19.26
N LEU A 276 -9.75 2.70 19.29
CA LEU A 276 -8.93 3.37 20.30
C LEU A 276 -9.04 4.89 20.16
N ILE A 277 -8.96 5.44 18.95
CA ILE A 277 -9.16 6.87 18.69
C ILE A 277 -10.57 7.31 19.13
N CYS A 278 -11.60 6.55 18.77
CA CYS A 278 -12.98 6.83 19.18
C CYS A 278 -13.15 6.79 20.71
N ALA A 279 -12.47 5.89 21.39
CA ALA A 279 -12.48 5.81 22.85
C ALA A 279 -11.78 7.00 23.49
N ALA A 280 -10.64 7.42 22.91
CA ALA A 280 -9.79 8.46 23.46
C ALA A 280 -10.36 9.88 23.32
N LEU A 281 -11.05 10.19 22.23
CA LEU A 281 -11.52 11.54 21.90
C LEU A 281 -13.02 11.69 22.12
N ASP A 282 -13.43 12.87 22.62
CA ASP A 282 -14.84 13.15 22.96
C ASP A 282 -15.57 13.92 21.88
N ASN A 283 -14.86 14.50 20.92
CA ASN A 283 -15.45 15.32 19.87
C ASN A 283 -15.27 14.63 18.50
N ILE A 284 -16.37 14.53 17.77
CA ILE A 284 -16.42 13.85 16.47
C ILE A 284 -15.42 14.42 15.45
N ILE A 285 -15.25 15.75 15.44
CA ILE A 285 -14.32 16.41 14.52
C ILE A 285 -12.88 15.98 14.82
N PHE A 286 -12.50 15.90 16.09
CA PHE A 286 -11.17 15.42 16.47
C PHE A 286 -10.98 13.95 16.16
N VAL A 287 -12.02 13.12 16.27
CA VAL A 287 -11.95 11.71 15.88
C VAL A 287 -11.69 11.60 14.38
N PHE A 288 -12.42 12.33 13.54
CA PHE A 288 -12.19 12.35 12.09
C PHE A 288 -10.80 12.82 11.74
N VAL A 289 -10.38 13.95 12.31
CA VAL A 289 -9.08 14.54 12.01
C VAL A 289 -7.94 13.63 12.49
N ALA A 290 -8.00 13.10 13.70
CA ALA A 290 -6.97 12.21 14.21
C ALA A 290 -6.86 10.93 13.36
N SER A 291 -8.00 10.36 12.97
CA SER A 291 -8.01 9.17 12.10
C SER A 291 -7.45 9.47 10.72
N ALA A 292 -7.86 10.59 10.09
CA ALA A 292 -7.36 10.99 8.78
C ALA A 292 -5.87 11.33 8.82
N VAL A 293 -5.42 12.11 9.80
CA VAL A 293 -4.00 12.47 9.97
C VAL A 293 -3.14 11.23 10.17
N THR A 294 -3.59 10.28 10.97
CA THR A 294 -2.84 9.03 11.17
C THR A 294 -2.70 8.26 9.85
N VAL A 295 -3.79 8.05 9.11
CA VAL A 295 -3.74 7.33 7.82
C VAL A 295 -2.83 8.06 6.83
N VAL A 296 -2.88 9.41 6.78
CA VAL A 296 -2.04 10.21 5.89
C VAL A 296 -0.56 10.13 6.29
N ILE A 297 -0.23 10.25 7.58
CA ILE A 297 1.16 10.13 8.06
C ILE A 297 1.70 8.73 7.74
N GLU A 298 0.94 7.69 8.00
CA GLU A 298 1.30 6.31 7.69
C GLU A 298 1.55 6.11 6.19
N ALA A 299 0.68 6.68 5.34
CA ALA A 299 0.85 6.63 3.89
C ALA A 299 2.09 7.40 3.42
N ILE A 300 2.36 8.58 3.97
CA ILE A 300 3.57 9.36 3.68
C ILE A 300 4.82 8.57 4.10
N CYS A 301 4.86 8.01 5.30
CA CYS A 301 5.98 7.19 5.76
C CYS A 301 6.21 6.00 4.83
N TYR A 302 5.14 5.37 4.35
CA TYR A 302 5.23 4.24 3.43
C TYR A 302 5.79 4.64 2.06
N THR A 303 5.36 5.77 1.49
CA THR A 303 5.73 6.18 0.12
C THR A 303 7.07 6.92 0.06
N THR A 304 7.38 7.80 1.02
CA THR A 304 8.55 8.68 0.95
C THR A 304 9.82 8.09 1.54
N ILE A 305 9.72 7.19 2.51
CA ILE A 305 10.91 6.62 3.16
C ILE A 305 11.53 5.56 2.25
N SER A 306 12.82 5.74 1.90
CA SER A 306 13.60 4.73 1.18
C SER A 306 13.83 3.49 2.05
N GLY A 307 13.74 2.30 1.45
CA GLY A 307 14.02 1.02 2.13
C GLY A 307 15.46 0.85 2.63
N THR A 308 16.39 1.64 2.12
CA THR A 308 17.81 1.66 2.53
C THR A 308 18.13 2.67 3.62
N SER A 309 17.17 3.53 3.97
CA SER A 309 17.33 4.59 4.99
C SER A 309 17.42 3.99 6.41
N PHE A 310 18.09 4.75 7.31
CA PHE A 310 18.05 4.45 8.75
C PHE A 310 16.61 4.40 9.31
N LEU A 311 15.69 5.17 8.70
CA LEU A 311 14.28 5.21 9.07
C LEU A 311 13.42 4.13 8.37
N ALA A 312 14.03 3.19 7.65
CA ALA A 312 13.32 2.12 6.93
C ALA A 312 12.36 1.31 7.84
N PHE A 313 12.63 1.24 9.15
CA PHE A 313 11.72 0.59 10.09
C PHE A 313 10.35 1.27 10.15
N LEU A 314 10.25 2.60 9.98
CA LEU A 314 8.96 3.33 9.92
C LEU A 314 8.16 3.00 8.66
N LYS A 315 8.84 2.65 7.56
CA LYS A 315 8.19 2.20 6.33
C LYS A 315 7.59 0.81 6.51
N TYR A 316 8.34 -0.11 7.10
CA TYR A 316 7.96 -1.53 7.18
C TYR A 316 7.16 -1.87 8.44
N ILE A 317 7.31 -1.11 9.55
CA ILE A 317 6.48 -1.21 10.75
C ILE A 317 5.37 -0.15 10.67
N ASN A 318 4.47 -0.33 9.70
CA ASN A 318 3.46 0.66 9.32
C ASN A 318 2.14 -0.06 9.01
N ILE A 319 1.01 0.48 9.46
CA ILE A 319 -0.32 -0.12 9.21
C ILE A 319 -0.62 -0.15 7.71
N MET A 320 -0.24 0.91 6.96
CA MET A 320 -0.48 0.98 5.52
C MET A 320 0.31 -0.06 4.73
N TYR A 321 1.53 -0.41 5.18
CA TYR A 321 2.29 -1.52 4.59
C TYR A 321 1.50 -2.84 4.67
N GLY A 322 0.77 -3.03 5.75
CA GLY A 322 -0.09 -4.18 5.87
C GLY A 322 -1.42 -4.09 5.15
N VAL A 323 -1.98 -2.90 5.05
CA VAL A 323 -3.16 -2.70 4.21
C VAL A 323 -2.82 -3.05 2.75
N ARG A 324 -1.62 -2.71 2.27
CA ARG A 324 -1.09 -3.17 0.97
C ARG A 324 -0.46 -4.56 1.09
N THR A 325 -1.23 -5.53 1.53
CA THR A 325 -0.79 -6.90 1.85
C THR A 325 -0.02 -7.58 0.72
N GLY A 326 -0.36 -7.30 -0.55
CA GLY A 326 0.34 -7.84 -1.71
C GLY A 326 1.84 -7.54 -1.68
N ARG A 327 2.23 -6.35 -1.23
CA ARG A 327 3.63 -5.93 -1.14
C ARG A 327 4.46 -6.71 -0.11
N LEU A 328 3.83 -7.33 0.88
CA LEU A 328 4.51 -8.24 1.83
C LEU A 328 5.03 -9.51 1.16
N PHE A 329 4.46 -9.86 0.02
CA PHE A 329 4.81 -11.05 -0.74
C PHE A 329 5.64 -10.75 -2.00
N SER A 330 5.76 -9.47 -2.42
CA SER A 330 6.46 -9.10 -3.65
C SER A 330 7.96 -9.13 -3.48
N ASP A 331 8.49 -8.59 -2.38
CA ASP A 331 9.90 -8.31 -2.22
C ASP A 331 10.51 -9.03 -1.02
N TYR A 332 11.77 -9.45 -1.17
CA TYR A 332 12.56 -9.97 -0.07
C TYR A 332 13.38 -8.85 0.57
N VAL A 333 12.86 -8.30 1.64
CA VAL A 333 13.53 -7.23 2.37
C VAL A 333 13.93 -7.70 3.76
N ASN A 334 15.18 -7.43 4.14
CA ASN A 334 15.69 -7.66 5.48
C ASN A 334 16.10 -6.33 6.11
N ILE A 335 15.67 -6.10 7.34
CA ILE A 335 16.06 -4.94 8.14
C ILE A 335 17.30 -5.30 8.97
N ASN A 336 18.23 -4.35 9.08
CA ASN A 336 19.39 -4.48 9.96
C ASN A 336 18.95 -4.33 11.40
N MET A 337 18.97 -5.44 12.14
CA MET A 337 18.70 -5.43 13.57
C MET A 337 19.96 -5.85 14.32
N PHE A 338 20.69 -4.86 14.83
CA PHE A 338 21.95 -5.07 15.55
C PHE A 338 22.99 -5.91 14.79
N GLY A 339 23.12 -5.69 13.46
CA GLY A 339 24.06 -6.42 12.62
C GLY A 339 23.56 -7.78 12.09
N TYR A 340 22.29 -8.12 12.33
CA TYR A 340 21.64 -9.33 11.79
C TYR A 340 20.49 -8.96 10.83
N PRO A 341 20.39 -9.66 9.68
CA PRO A 341 19.29 -9.47 8.74
C PRO A 341 18.02 -10.13 9.27
N LEU A 342 17.03 -9.33 9.69
CA LEU A 342 15.71 -9.80 10.07
C LEU A 342 14.72 -9.58 8.92
N ASN A 343 14.03 -10.63 8.50
CA ASN A 343 13.02 -10.52 7.45
C ASN A 343 11.84 -9.66 7.90
N THR A 344 11.46 -8.71 7.05
CA THR A 344 10.37 -7.76 7.32
C THR A 344 9.03 -8.44 7.56
N GLY A 345 8.70 -9.50 6.82
CA GLY A 345 7.44 -10.22 6.99
C GLY A 345 7.30 -10.87 8.36
N VAL A 346 8.37 -11.47 8.90
CA VAL A 346 8.36 -12.07 10.24
C VAL A 346 8.24 -10.99 11.31
N LEU A 347 9.05 -9.93 11.18
CA LEU A 347 9.01 -8.79 12.12
C LEU A 347 7.62 -8.17 12.15
N TYR A 348 7.03 -7.99 10.98
CA TYR A 348 5.74 -7.39 10.81
C TYR A 348 4.61 -8.23 11.42
N GLY A 349 4.62 -9.54 11.20
CA GLY A 349 3.63 -10.44 11.80
C GLY A 349 3.67 -10.43 13.32
N LEU A 350 4.86 -10.46 13.93
CA LEU A 350 5.03 -10.38 15.40
C LEU A 350 4.58 -9.00 15.91
N PHE A 351 4.99 -7.92 15.25
CA PHE A 351 4.60 -6.56 15.61
C PHE A 351 3.08 -6.39 15.61
N TRP A 352 2.39 -6.89 14.59
CA TRP A 352 0.94 -6.79 14.50
C TRP A 352 0.20 -7.52 15.61
N LEU A 353 0.62 -8.73 15.92
CA LEU A 353 0.00 -9.47 17.03
C LEU A 353 0.15 -8.70 18.34
N VAL A 354 1.33 -8.13 18.59
CA VAL A 354 1.56 -7.29 19.77
C VAL A 354 0.71 -6.02 19.73
N CYS A 355 0.66 -5.33 18.60
CA CYS A 355 -0.15 -4.11 18.46
C CYS A 355 -1.65 -4.37 18.63
N ILE A 356 -2.18 -5.45 18.06
CA ILE A 356 -3.59 -5.84 18.26
C ILE A 356 -3.87 -6.10 19.75
N ALA A 357 -3.00 -6.85 20.42
CA ALA A 357 -3.14 -7.12 21.87
C ALA A 357 -3.10 -5.83 22.70
N VAL A 358 -2.16 -4.93 22.39
CA VAL A 358 -2.05 -3.61 23.05
C VAL A 358 -3.28 -2.75 22.77
N CYS A 359 -3.78 -2.71 21.54
CA CYS A 359 -4.99 -1.95 21.19
C CYS A 359 -6.22 -2.49 21.93
N ILE A 360 -6.42 -3.82 21.97
CA ILE A 360 -7.52 -4.44 22.72
C ILE A 360 -7.43 -4.09 24.20
N PHE A 361 -6.23 -4.22 24.79
CA PHE A 361 -5.98 -3.87 26.18
C PHE A 361 -6.24 -2.39 26.45
N ALA A 362 -5.73 -1.49 25.60
CA ALA A 362 -5.90 -0.05 25.72
C ALA A 362 -7.37 0.38 25.60
N VAL A 363 -8.10 -0.14 24.61
CA VAL A 363 -9.53 0.13 24.43
C VAL A 363 -10.31 -0.34 25.65
N THR A 364 -10.03 -1.58 26.12
CA THR A 364 -10.72 -2.15 27.26
C THR A 364 -10.49 -1.33 28.54
N ASN A 365 -9.25 -0.95 28.81
CA ASN A 365 -8.92 -0.17 30.01
C ASN A 365 -9.44 1.26 29.93
N TYR A 366 -9.30 1.90 28.77
CA TYR A 366 -9.76 3.26 28.57
C TYR A 366 -11.27 3.39 28.74
N LEU A 367 -12.02 2.48 28.14
CA LEU A 367 -13.47 2.45 28.25
C LEU A 367 -13.97 1.98 29.62
N ASN A 368 -13.16 1.24 30.39
CA ASN A 368 -13.47 0.84 31.77
C ASN A 368 -13.12 1.89 32.83
N SER A 369 -12.21 2.83 32.51
CA SER A 369 -11.78 3.85 33.47
C SER A 369 -12.94 4.81 33.80
N VAL A 370 -13.24 4.95 35.10
CA VAL A 370 -14.30 5.84 35.61
C VAL A 370 -13.85 7.30 35.63
N HIS A 371 -12.55 7.57 35.49
CA HIS A 371 -12.03 8.92 35.52
C HIS A 371 -12.40 9.65 34.24
N GLU A 372 -13.04 10.83 34.37
CA GLU A 372 -12.94 11.90 33.40
C GLU A 372 -11.46 12.27 33.26
N LYS A 373 -10.70 11.44 32.57
CA LYS A 373 -9.36 11.85 32.15
C LYS A 373 -9.58 12.94 31.14
N ARG A 374 -9.51 14.19 31.59
CA ARG A 374 -9.13 15.29 30.71
C ARG A 374 -7.86 14.79 30.04
N LEU A 375 -8.01 14.29 28.80
CA LEU A 375 -6.87 14.03 27.96
C LEU A 375 -5.99 15.26 28.05
N LEU A 376 -4.67 15.06 28.18
CA LEU A 376 -3.68 16.11 28.05
C LEU A 376 -4.10 17.03 26.91
N LEU A 377 -4.92 18.00 27.26
CA LEU A 377 -5.09 19.16 26.41
C LEU A 377 -3.66 19.66 26.24
N LEU A 378 -3.21 19.71 25.01
CA LEU A 378 -2.15 20.64 24.62
C LEU A 378 -2.30 21.84 25.53
N PRO A 379 -1.24 22.26 26.26
CA PRO A 379 -1.34 23.30 27.24
C PRO A 379 -2.13 24.42 26.58
N GLY A 380 -3.32 24.68 27.12
CA GLY A 380 -4.14 25.76 26.57
C GLY A 380 -3.23 26.95 26.55
N PHE A 381 -3.03 27.56 25.41
CA PHE A 381 -2.46 28.89 25.34
C PHE A 381 -3.38 29.72 26.22
N ALA A 382 -3.01 29.85 27.48
CA ALA A 382 -3.65 30.75 28.41
C ALA A 382 -3.39 32.14 27.83
N CYS A 383 -4.33 32.57 26.99
CA CYS A 383 -4.32 33.95 26.55
C CYS A 383 -4.45 34.79 27.82
N GLY A 384 -3.35 35.50 28.09
CA GLY A 384 -3.20 36.29 29.31
C GLY A 384 -4.39 37.21 29.53
N LYS A 385 -4.74 37.38 30.76
CA LYS A 385 -5.77 38.30 31.25
C LYS A 385 -5.51 39.72 30.70
N ASN A 386 -6.58 40.26 30.14
CA ASN A 386 -6.87 41.70 30.04
C ASN A 386 -5.78 42.63 29.49
N THR A 387 -5.72 42.74 28.19
CA THR A 387 -5.49 44.03 27.55
C THR A 387 -6.66 44.27 26.63
N GLY A 388 -7.37 45.40 26.84
CA GLY A 388 -8.48 45.82 26.00
C GLY A 388 -8.02 46.06 24.56
N CYS A 389 -8.01 45.02 23.77
CA CYS A 389 -7.77 45.11 22.35
C CYS A 389 -9.07 45.50 21.65
N HIS A 390 -9.06 46.62 20.93
CA HIS A 390 -10.05 46.92 19.91
C HIS A 390 -10.01 45.84 18.84
N THR A 391 -10.74 44.77 19.06
CA THR A 391 -10.90 43.69 18.07
C THR A 391 -11.91 44.11 17.02
N SER A 392 -11.52 44.20 15.75
CA SER A 392 -12.50 44.37 14.69
C SER A 392 -13.47 43.20 14.71
N LEU A 393 -14.74 43.44 14.49
CA LEU A 393 -15.80 42.42 14.47
C LEU A 393 -15.42 41.28 13.51
N PHE A 394 -14.84 41.62 12.37
CA PHE A 394 -14.39 40.67 11.37
C PHE A 394 -13.28 39.75 11.91
N LEU A 395 -12.26 40.27 12.58
CA LEU A 395 -11.17 39.47 13.16
C LEU A 395 -11.70 38.55 14.29
N HIS A 396 -12.69 39.01 15.04
CA HIS A 396 -13.31 38.19 16.08
C HIS A 396 -14.12 37.03 15.48
N GLU A 397 -14.89 37.24 14.42
CA GLU A 397 -15.63 36.20 13.72
C GLU A 397 -14.69 35.23 13.00
N CYS A 398 -13.63 35.72 12.38
CA CYS A 398 -12.56 34.86 11.83
C CYS A 398 -11.89 33.99 12.91
N TYR A 399 -11.56 34.61 14.07
CA TYR A 399 -11.00 33.83 15.19
C TYR A 399 -11.97 32.77 15.69
N LYS A 400 -13.27 33.13 15.80
CA LYS A 400 -14.34 32.23 16.24
C LYS A 400 -14.56 31.05 15.27
N ALA A 401 -14.46 31.31 13.98
CA ALA A 401 -14.54 30.28 12.96
C ALA A 401 -13.26 29.41 12.95
N LEU A 402 -12.10 30.03 12.93
CA LEU A 402 -10.80 29.33 12.76
C LEU A 402 -10.40 28.50 13.99
N VAL A 403 -10.57 29.04 15.21
CA VAL A 403 -10.05 28.40 16.43
C VAL A 403 -11.14 27.59 17.15
N PRO A 404 -12.23 28.15 17.67
CA PRO A 404 -13.31 27.38 18.30
C PRO A 404 -14.09 26.55 17.27
N GLY A 405 -14.30 27.07 16.05
CA GLY A 405 -14.95 26.36 14.94
C GLY A 405 -14.09 25.29 14.27
N LYS A 406 -12.79 25.21 14.65
CA LYS A 406 -11.83 24.18 14.18
C LYS A 406 -11.62 24.13 12.66
N VAL A 407 -12.00 25.19 11.94
CA VAL A 407 -11.81 25.30 10.49
C VAL A 407 -10.33 25.28 10.13
N LEU A 408 -9.46 25.88 10.94
CA LEU A 408 -8.01 25.84 10.75
C LEU A 408 -7.48 24.41 10.68
N LEU A 409 -8.00 23.53 11.51
CA LEU A 409 -7.57 22.14 11.59
C LEU A 409 -8.04 21.35 10.34
N ILE A 410 -9.24 21.63 9.85
CA ILE A 410 -9.75 21.06 8.59
C ILE A 410 -8.92 21.57 7.41
N LEU A 411 -8.55 22.86 7.39
CA LEU A 411 -7.69 23.43 6.35
C LEU A 411 -6.28 22.83 6.34
N ILE A 412 -5.69 22.55 7.52
CA ILE A 412 -4.39 21.88 7.61
C ILE A 412 -4.48 20.46 7.04
N VAL A 413 -5.52 19.68 7.39
CA VAL A 413 -5.72 18.35 6.85
C VAL A 413 -5.95 18.37 5.33
N ALA A 414 -6.75 19.33 4.86
CA ALA A 414 -6.97 19.51 3.42
C ALA A 414 -5.67 19.92 2.69
N ALA A 415 -4.86 20.80 3.28
CA ALA A 415 -3.57 21.17 2.71
C ALA A 415 -2.60 19.98 2.66
N ILE A 416 -2.51 19.18 3.71
CA ILE A 416 -1.71 17.95 3.74
C ILE A 416 -2.22 16.98 2.66
N PHE A 417 -3.53 16.82 2.52
CA PHE A 417 -4.13 15.96 1.51
C PHE A 417 -3.84 16.46 0.09
N VAL A 418 -3.92 17.77 -0.17
CA VAL A 418 -3.58 18.36 -1.48
C VAL A 418 -2.10 18.18 -1.82
N VAL A 419 -1.20 18.37 -0.84
CA VAL A 419 0.24 18.13 -1.01
C VAL A 419 0.53 16.65 -1.28
N TRP A 420 -0.20 15.76 -0.63
CA TRP A 420 -0.07 14.32 -0.83
C TRP A 420 -0.70 13.84 -2.15
N TRP A 421 -1.85 14.42 -2.55
CA TRP A 421 -2.54 14.10 -3.81
C TRP A 421 -1.83 14.66 -5.05
N ASN A 422 -1.03 15.74 -4.90
CA ASN A 422 -0.07 16.14 -5.90
C ASN A 422 1.26 15.44 -5.59
N PRO A 423 1.39 14.14 -5.91
CA PRO A 423 2.69 13.50 -5.85
C PRO A 423 3.61 14.33 -6.72
N ALA A 424 4.82 14.42 -6.30
CA ALA A 424 5.88 15.17 -6.94
C ALA A 424 6.27 14.63 -8.33
N GLU A 425 5.31 14.43 -9.22
CA GLU A 425 5.54 14.51 -10.66
C GLU A 425 6.20 15.84 -11.05
N LYS A 426 6.14 16.82 -10.16
CA LYS A 426 6.82 18.12 -10.32
C LYS A 426 8.16 18.23 -9.59
N LEU A 427 8.49 17.33 -8.70
CA LEU A 427 9.84 16.92 -8.40
C LEU A 427 10.13 15.69 -9.28
N SER A 428 9.98 15.86 -10.59
CA SER A 428 10.63 14.97 -11.50
C SER A 428 12.11 15.02 -11.11
N TYR A 429 12.59 14.04 -10.39
CA TYR A 429 13.92 13.58 -10.64
C TYR A 429 13.89 13.33 -12.14
N ASP A 430 14.49 14.26 -12.89
CA ASP A 430 14.72 14.06 -14.31
C ASP A 430 15.12 12.59 -14.42
N SER A 431 14.43 11.83 -15.25
CA SER A 431 14.81 10.41 -15.41
C SER A 431 16.29 10.39 -15.72
N VAL A 432 16.98 9.34 -15.35
CA VAL A 432 18.43 9.24 -15.64
C VAL A 432 18.70 9.62 -17.10
N ASP A 433 17.78 9.25 -17.99
CA ASP A 433 17.78 9.58 -19.41
C ASP A 433 17.63 11.08 -19.66
N GLU A 434 16.83 11.79 -18.87
CA GLU A 434 16.60 13.24 -19.00
C GLU A 434 17.77 14.05 -18.44
N VAL A 435 18.45 13.55 -17.39
CA VAL A 435 19.70 14.12 -16.88
C VAL A 435 20.80 13.97 -17.92
N TYR A 436 20.95 12.79 -18.52
CA TYR A 436 21.90 12.59 -19.62
C TYR A 436 21.54 13.42 -20.84
N TYR A 437 20.27 13.51 -21.21
CA TYR A 437 19.81 14.34 -22.33
C TYR A 437 20.15 15.81 -22.10
N LYS A 438 19.89 16.36 -20.92
CA LYS A 438 20.26 17.74 -20.56
C LYS A 438 21.76 17.95 -20.60
N GLU A 439 22.56 17.03 -20.03
CA GLU A 439 24.03 17.11 -20.06
C GLU A 439 24.56 17.08 -21.50
N TYR A 440 23.99 16.24 -22.36
CA TYR A 440 24.34 16.21 -23.77
C TYR A 440 23.92 17.49 -24.50
N MET A 441 22.72 17.99 -24.26
CA MET A 441 22.24 19.23 -24.90
C MET A 441 23.02 20.42 -24.46
N ASP A 442 23.37 20.56 -23.19
CA ASP A 442 24.25 21.65 -22.69
C ASP A 442 25.64 21.61 -23.31
N LYS A 443 26.17 20.40 -23.53
CA LYS A 443 27.51 20.21 -24.11
C LYS A 443 27.58 20.44 -25.63
N TYR A 444 26.48 20.17 -26.32
CA TYR A 444 26.41 20.25 -27.79
C TYR A 444 25.51 21.37 -28.30
N TYR A 445 24.96 22.22 -27.42
CA TYR A 445 24.19 23.40 -27.80
C TYR A 445 25.02 24.38 -28.59
N GLY A 446 24.66 24.65 -29.85
CA GLY A 446 25.34 25.61 -30.69
C GLY A 446 25.30 25.24 -32.18
N PRO A 447 26.01 25.99 -33.03
CA PRO A 447 26.06 25.65 -34.45
C PRO A 447 26.80 24.35 -34.69
N LEU A 448 26.22 23.51 -35.55
CA LEU A 448 26.80 22.22 -35.92
C LEU A 448 28.14 22.44 -36.66
N THR A 449 29.23 22.14 -35.98
CA THR A 449 30.58 22.11 -36.53
C THR A 449 30.99 20.68 -36.86
N ALA A 450 32.01 20.51 -37.74
CA ALA A 450 32.51 19.18 -38.08
C ALA A 450 32.94 18.35 -36.85
N LYS A 451 33.47 19.03 -35.82
CA LYS A 451 33.88 18.44 -34.53
C LYS A 451 32.68 18.01 -33.70
N THR A 452 31.56 18.73 -33.78
CA THR A 452 30.31 18.39 -33.07
C THR A 452 29.64 17.18 -33.72
N ASN A 453 29.70 17.06 -35.05
CA ASN A 453 29.18 15.89 -35.76
C ASN A 453 29.99 14.61 -35.44
N GLU A 454 31.31 14.71 -35.41
CA GLU A 454 32.19 13.60 -35.03
C GLU A 454 31.93 13.10 -33.60
N LEU A 455 31.67 14.02 -32.67
CA LEU A 455 31.29 13.68 -31.31
C LEU A 455 29.85 13.10 -31.19
N LEU A 456 28.93 13.55 -32.03
CA LEU A 456 27.57 13.00 -32.11
C LEU A 456 27.57 11.59 -32.69
N ASP A 457 28.38 11.31 -33.71
CA ASP A 457 28.56 9.99 -34.27
C ASP A 457 29.18 9.01 -33.26
N LEU A 458 30.16 9.46 -32.46
CA LEU A 458 30.70 8.69 -31.35
C LEU A 458 29.65 8.41 -30.27
N SER A 459 28.77 9.37 -29.97
CA SER A 459 27.70 9.20 -28.99
C SER A 459 26.60 8.25 -29.47
N LEU A 460 26.28 8.24 -30.77
CA LEU A 460 25.37 7.29 -31.39
C LEU A 460 25.89 5.84 -31.31
N ILE A 461 27.20 5.64 -31.41
CA ILE A 461 27.82 4.33 -31.19
C ILE A 461 27.63 3.87 -29.73
N HIS A 462 27.79 4.78 -28.78
CA HIS A 462 27.57 4.49 -27.36
C HIS A 462 26.09 4.30 -26.98
N ILE A 463 25.15 4.96 -27.69
CA ILE A 463 23.71 4.78 -27.50
C ILE A 463 23.23 3.45 -28.10
N SER A 464 23.87 2.95 -29.15
CA SER A 464 23.56 1.63 -29.73
C SER A 464 24.12 0.44 -28.94
N GLU A 465 25.01 0.66 -27.95
CA GLU A 465 25.50 -0.37 -27.00
C GLU A 465 25.00 -0.27 -25.56
N PRO A 466 23.82 0.24 -25.22
CA PRO A 466 23.41 0.38 -23.81
C PRO A 466 22.88 -0.91 -23.17
N THR A 467 22.83 -2.02 -23.93
CA THR A 467 22.17 -3.24 -23.46
C THR A 467 22.98 -4.07 -22.46
N ARG A 468 24.24 -3.74 -22.20
CA ARG A 468 25.06 -4.47 -21.20
C ARG A 468 25.22 -3.79 -19.84
N HIS A 469 24.91 -2.50 -19.70
CA HIS A 469 25.14 -1.77 -18.45
C HIS A 469 23.87 -1.29 -17.73
N SER A 470 22.70 -1.27 -18.37
CA SER A 470 21.43 -0.83 -17.76
C SER A 470 20.77 -1.89 -16.86
N LEU A 471 21.30 -3.10 -16.77
CA LEU A 471 20.82 -4.15 -15.87
C LEU A 471 21.49 -4.13 -14.49
N ILE A 472 22.31 -3.11 -14.17
CA ILE A 472 23.11 -3.05 -12.94
C ILE A 472 22.69 -1.90 -12.02
N SER A 473 21.50 -1.39 -12.13
CA SER A 473 20.98 -0.40 -11.16
C SER A 473 19.59 -0.78 -10.73
N TYR A 474 19.50 -1.47 -9.61
CA TYR A 474 18.59 -1.31 -8.46
C TYR A 474 18.63 -2.56 -7.59
#